data_2d50d8eda4c62e55badb9e9aa89b6d82
#
_entry.id   2d50d8eda4c62e55badb9e9aa89b6d82
#
_cell.length_a   1.000
_cell.length_b   1.000
_cell.length_c   1.000
_cell.angle_alpha   90.00
_cell.angle_beta   90.00
_cell.angle_gamma   90.00
#
_symmetry.space_group_name_H-M   'P 1'
#
loop_
_entity.id
_entity.type
_entity.pdbx_description
1 polymer ?
#
loop_
_entity_poly.entity_id
_entity_poly.type
_entity_poly.pdbx_seq_one_letter_code
_entity_poly.pdbx_strand_id
1 'polypeptide(L)'
;MGLFDKKYCDICGEKIGLLGNRKLEDGNLCKDCARKLSPFFSERRNSTVEDIKRQLAYRAENEKKLADFSPSVTFDGSKKVYIDPLGERFVVTGLSNWRSGNPDLIAFSQVLGVNTDIKENKEEIYYEDSDGNKKSYVPPRYTCDYEFNITIRVDSPWFDEIELELSDGNRPDSPYTDLYRQYEQRMHELADILMRRDNR
;
A
#
# COMPACT_ATOMS: atom_id res chain seq x y z
N MET A 1 -5.95 -31.25 -24.14
CA MET A 1 -5.99 -29.77 -24.15
C MET A 1 -4.62 -29.31 -24.60
N GLY A 2 -4.56 -28.62 -25.78
CA GLY A 2 -3.29 -28.25 -26.40
C GLY A 2 -2.58 -27.16 -25.62
N LEU A 3 -1.26 -27.29 -25.45
CA LEU A 3 -0.40 -26.32 -24.75
C LEU A 3 -0.37 -24.91 -25.40
N PHE A 4 -1.13 -24.70 -26.49
CA PHE A 4 -1.10 -23.49 -27.33
C PHE A 4 -2.48 -22.88 -27.62
N ASP A 5 -3.50 -23.17 -26.81
CA ASP A 5 -4.80 -22.50 -27.00
C ASP A 5 -4.64 -20.99 -26.80
N LYS A 6 -4.95 -20.24 -27.88
CA LYS A 6 -4.90 -18.76 -27.85
C LYS A 6 -5.92 -18.25 -26.85
N LYS A 7 -5.46 -17.52 -25.82
CA LYS A 7 -6.32 -16.86 -24.85
C LYS A 7 -6.57 -15.41 -25.26
N TYR A 8 -7.75 -14.94 -25.01
CA TYR A 8 -8.17 -13.56 -25.24
C TYR A 8 -8.63 -12.94 -23.91
N CYS A 9 -8.51 -11.64 -23.82
CA CYS A 9 -8.94 -10.89 -22.64
C CYS A 9 -10.45 -10.67 -22.70
N ASP A 10 -11.19 -11.09 -21.68
CA ASP A 10 -12.66 -10.97 -21.63
C ASP A 10 -13.13 -9.52 -21.38
N ILE A 11 -12.18 -8.60 -21.16
CA ILE A 11 -12.47 -7.16 -21.00
C ILE A 11 -12.25 -6.39 -22.32
N CYS A 12 -11.09 -6.51 -22.95
CA CYS A 12 -10.74 -5.73 -24.15
C CYS A 12 -10.71 -6.53 -25.45
N GLY A 13 -10.88 -7.85 -25.39
CA GLY A 13 -10.84 -8.73 -26.55
C GLY A 13 -9.45 -9.01 -27.13
N GLU A 14 -8.39 -8.36 -26.60
CA GLU A 14 -7.04 -8.52 -27.12
C GLU A 14 -6.45 -9.90 -26.80
N LYS A 15 -5.62 -10.40 -27.72
CA LYS A 15 -4.91 -11.67 -27.53
C LYS A 15 -3.92 -11.58 -26.39
N ILE A 16 -3.97 -12.52 -25.47
CA ILE A 16 -3.07 -12.61 -24.33
C ILE A 16 -1.81 -13.39 -24.74
N GLY A 17 -0.64 -12.77 -24.54
CA GLY A 17 0.65 -13.44 -24.74
C GLY A 17 0.92 -14.55 -23.72
N LEU A 18 1.95 -15.35 -23.96
CA LEU A 18 2.26 -16.60 -23.25
C LEU A 18 2.29 -16.46 -21.71
N LEU A 19 2.79 -15.35 -21.16
CA LEU A 19 2.87 -15.06 -19.71
C LEU A 19 1.97 -13.91 -19.26
N GLY A 20 1.09 -13.42 -20.15
CA GLY A 20 0.27 -12.23 -19.93
C GLY A 20 -1.05 -12.48 -19.23
N ASN A 21 -1.49 -13.75 -19.11
CA ASN A 21 -2.80 -14.06 -18.54
C ASN A 21 -2.85 -13.83 -17.04
N ARG A 22 -3.82 -13.05 -16.61
CA ARG A 22 -4.24 -12.85 -15.22
C ARG A 22 -5.60 -13.53 -15.05
N LYS A 23 -5.58 -14.84 -14.72
CA LYS A 23 -6.78 -15.66 -14.60
C LYS A 23 -7.79 -15.06 -13.62
N LEU A 24 -9.06 -15.08 -14.02
CA LEU A 24 -10.25 -14.79 -13.19
C LEU A 24 -10.96 -16.10 -12.83
N GLU A 25 -11.98 -16.03 -12.02
CA GLU A 25 -12.81 -17.19 -11.69
C GLU A 25 -13.41 -17.81 -12.96
N ASP A 26 -14.05 -17.00 -13.80
CA ASP A 26 -14.80 -17.37 -15.00
C ASP A 26 -14.18 -16.90 -16.31
N GLY A 27 -12.97 -16.29 -16.30
CA GLY A 27 -12.38 -15.72 -17.50
C GLY A 27 -10.90 -15.44 -17.46
N ASN A 28 -10.44 -14.64 -18.43
CA ASN A 28 -9.05 -14.25 -18.63
C ASN A 28 -8.93 -12.73 -18.73
N LEU A 29 -7.91 -12.19 -18.11
CA LEU A 29 -7.59 -10.76 -18.10
C LEU A 29 -6.17 -10.54 -18.63
N CYS A 30 -5.97 -9.59 -19.56
CA CYS A 30 -4.65 -9.21 -20.01
C CYS A 30 -3.94 -8.33 -18.97
N LYS A 31 -2.61 -8.22 -19.09
CA LYS A 31 -1.77 -7.43 -18.19
C LYS A 31 -2.18 -5.95 -18.19
N ASP A 32 -2.58 -5.41 -19.34
CA ASP A 32 -2.92 -3.99 -19.47
C ASP A 32 -4.26 -3.64 -18.83
N CYS A 33 -5.26 -4.52 -18.95
CA CYS A 33 -6.51 -4.38 -18.21
C CYS A 33 -6.31 -4.57 -16.71
N ALA A 34 -5.43 -5.51 -16.29
CA ALA A 34 -5.13 -5.74 -14.88
C ALA A 34 -4.42 -4.54 -14.22
N ARG A 35 -3.60 -3.79 -14.94
CA ARG A 35 -2.93 -2.57 -14.43
C ARG A 35 -3.89 -1.42 -14.14
N LYS A 36 -5.09 -1.44 -14.72
CA LYS A 36 -6.11 -0.41 -14.51
C LYS A 36 -6.91 -0.62 -13.21
N LEU A 37 -6.81 -1.80 -12.62
CA LEU A 37 -7.46 -2.11 -11.34
C LEU A 37 -6.79 -1.35 -10.19
N SER A 38 -7.46 -1.29 -9.05
CA SER A 38 -6.87 -0.74 -7.83
C SER A 38 -5.60 -1.52 -7.45
N PRO A 39 -4.51 -0.84 -7.03
CA PRO A 39 -3.32 -1.50 -6.54
C PRO A 39 -3.56 -2.27 -5.23
N PHE A 40 -4.63 -1.94 -4.49
CA PHE A 40 -5.03 -2.61 -3.25
C PHE A 40 -5.94 -3.81 -3.47
N PHE A 41 -6.40 -4.06 -4.71
CA PHE A 41 -7.27 -5.16 -5.03
C PHE A 41 -6.53 -6.48 -5.15
N SER A 42 -6.61 -7.31 -4.11
CA SER A 42 -5.94 -8.63 -4.03
C SER A 42 -6.79 -9.78 -4.61
N GLU A 43 -8.12 -9.69 -4.55
CA GLU A 43 -9.08 -10.77 -4.81
C GLU A 43 -9.34 -11.08 -6.31
N ARG A 44 -8.50 -10.59 -7.21
CA ARG A 44 -8.67 -10.76 -8.66
C ARG A 44 -8.90 -12.20 -9.11
N ARG A 45 -8.25 -13.19 -8.49
CA ARG A 45 -8.38 -14.61 -8.89
C ARG A 45 -9.76 -15.20 -8.57
N ASN A 46 -10.38 -14.67 -7.52
CA ASN A 46 -11.68 -15.07 -7.00
C ASN A 46 -12.80 -14.16 -7.53
N SER A 47 -12.47 -13.30 -8.52
CA SER A 47 -13.41 -12.35 -9.12
C SER A 47 -13.83 -12.82 -10.48
N THR A 48 -15.10 -12.55 -10.82
CA THR A 48 -15.67 -12.80 -12.12
C THR A 48 -15.31 -11.68 -13.12
N VAL A 49 -15.53 -11.93 -14.39
CA VAL A 49 -15.41 -10.90 -15.45
C VAL A 49 -16.30 -9.70 -15.15
N GLU A 50 -17.48 -9.92 -14.58
CA GLU A 50 -18.42 -8.86 -14.24
C GLU A 50 -17.92 -8.01 -13.06
N ASP A 51 -17.29 -8.63 -12.06
CA ASP A 51 -16.63 -7.90 -10.95
C ASP A 51 -15.52 -6.98 -11.47
N ILE A 52 -14.72 -7.48 -12.40
CA ILE A 52 -13.66 -6.69 -13.03
C ILE A 52 -14.23 -5.51 -13.81
N LYS A 53 -15.32 -5.67 -14.54
CA LYS A 53 -16.00 -4.57 -15.24
C LYS A 53 -16.51 -3.52 -14.27
N ARG A 54 -17.13 -3.94 -13.16
CA ARG A 54 -17.60 -3.03 -12.09
C ARG A 54 -16.44 -2.26 -11.48
N GLN A 55 -15.32 -2.93 -11.19
CA GLN A 55 -14.15 -2.23 -10.67
C GLN A 55 -13.57 -1.24 -11.68
N LEU A 56 -13.49 -1.59 -12.97
CA LEU A 56 -13.02 -0.66 -14.00
C LEU A 56 -13.92 0.56 -14.14
N ALA A 57 -15.23 0.39 -14.01
CA ALA A 57 -16.18 1.51 -13.97
C ALA A 57 -15.95 2.41 -12.74
N TYR A 58 -15.76 1.80 -11.56
CA TYR A 58 -15.37 2.52 -10.35
C TYR A 58 -14.07 3.33 -10.56
N ARG A 59 -13.05 2.72 -11.19
CA ARG A 59 -11.77 3.39 -11.49
C ARG A 59 -11.93 4.59 -12.43
N ALA A 60 -12.83 4.48 -13.41
CA ALA A 60 -13.13 5.60 -14.31
C ALA A 60 -13.84 6.75 -13.60
N GLU A 61 -14.72 6.48 -12.64
CA GLU A 61 -15.34 7.50 -11.80
C GLU A 61 -14.34 8.11 -10.79
N ASN A 62 -13.44 7.29 -10.25
CA ASN A 62 -12.37 7.75 -9.37
C ASN A 62 -11.46 8.77 -10.08
N GLU A 63 -11.10 8.54 -11.33
CA GLU A 63 -10.28 9.44 -12.14
C GLU A 63 -10.94 10.83 -12.27
N LYS A 64 -12.25 10.88 -12.47
CA LYS A 64 -13.00 12.14 -12.52
C LYS A 64 -12.95 12.89 -11.18
N LYS A 65 -13.14 12.16 -10.06
CA LYS A 65 -13.09 12.74 -8.71
C LYS A 65 -11.70 13.26 -8.32
N LEU A 66 -10.65 12.63 -8.85
CA LEU A 66 -9.27 13.10 -8.65
C LEU A 66 -8.98 14.46 -9.28
N ALA A 67 -9.75 14.90 -10.26
CA ALA A 67 -9.57 16.20 -10.90
C ALA A 67 -9.71 17.37 -9.88
N ASP A 68 -10.59 17.20 -8.89
CA ASP A 68 -10.83 18.20 -7.84
C ASP A 68 -10.04 17.92 -6.54
N PHE A 69 -9.15 16.94 -6.55
CA PHE A 69 -8.32 16.60 -5.40
C PHE A 69 -7.17 17.58 -5.26
N SER A 70 -7.12 18.31 -4.13
CA SER A 70 -6.14 19.37 -3.85
C SER A 70 -5.44 19.12 -2.50
N PRO A 71 -4.47 18.19 -2.45
CA PRO A 71 -3.80 17.87 -1.20
C PRO A 71 -2.90 19.01 -0.72
N SER A 72 -2.98 19.31 0.58
CA SER A 72 -2.14 20.29 1.27
C SER A 72 -1.22 19.68 2.33
N VAL A 73 -1.43 18.40 2.66
CA VAL A 73 -0.60 17.65 3.62
C VAL A 73 -0.08 16.38 2.97
N THR A 74 1.17 16.02 3.27
CA THR A 74 1.81 14.82 2.72
C THR A 74 2.62 14.09 3.78
N PHE A 75 2.46 12.77 3.83
CA PHE A 75 3.31 11.88 4.61
C PHE A 75 4.10 10.99 3.66
N ASP A 76 5.42 10.94 3.86
CA ASP A 76 6.32 10.05 3.14
C ASP A 76 6.52 8.76 3.92
N GLY A 77 6.75 7.67 3.21
CA GLY A 77 7.03 6.33 3.72
C GLY A 77 7.16 5.34 2.56
N SER A 78 6.94 4.06 2.80
CA SER A 78 6.90 3.01 1.75
C SER A 78 5.86 3.31 0.66
N LYS A 79 4.83 4.04 1.04
CA LYS A 79 3.87 4.71 0.16
C LYS A 79 3.70 6.15 0.65
N LYS A 80 3.38 7.07 -0.26
CA LYS A 80 3.03 8.44 0.09
C LYS A 80 1.55 8.55 0.37
N VAL A 81 1.21 9.31 1.42
CA VAL A 81 -0.17 9.66 1.75
C VAL A 81 -0.35 11.14 1.45
N TYR A 82 -1.18 11.46 0.48
CA TYR A 82 -1.57 12.81 0.14
C TYR A 82 -2.95 13.08 0.71
N ILE A 83 -3.11 14.16 1.46
CA ILE A 83 -4.33 14.50 2.19
C ILE A 83 -4.84 15.85 1.73
N ASP A 84 -6.13 15.91 1.42
CA ASP A 84 -6.93 17.11 1.21
C ASP A 84 -7.86 17.29 2.42
N PRO A 85 -7.44 18.02 3.46
CA PRO A 85 -8.24 18.15 4.68
C PRO A 85 -9.54 18.93 4.47
N LEU A 86 -9.56 19.85 3.50
CA LEU A 86 -10.77 20.64 3.18
C LEU A 86 -11.79 19.82 2.40
N GLY A 87 -11.29 18.93 1.52
CA GLY A 87 -12.14 17.99 0.78
C GLY A 87 -12.44 16.71 1.57
N GLU A 88 -11.90 16.55 2.78
CA GLU A 88 -12.07 15.38 3.66
C GLU A 88 -11.75 14.06 2.95
N ARG A 89 -10.63 14.02 2.23
CA ARG A 89 -10.23 12.87 1.41
C ARG A 89 -8.73 12.75 1.30
N PHE A 90 -8.29 11.54 0.96
CA PHE A 90 -6.87 11.25 0.80
C PHE A 90 -6.63 10.19 -0.27
N VAL A 91 -5.38 10.07 -0.69
CA VAL A 91 -4.88 8.97 -1.52
C VAL A 91 -3.62 8.37 -0.89
N VAL A 92 -3.43 7.08 -1.07
CA VAL A 92 -2.19 6.37 -0.72
C VAL A 92 -1.62 5.77 -2.00
N THR A 93 -0.35 6.06 -2.30
CA THR A 93 0.26 5.61 -3.56
C THR A 93 1.76 5.41 -3.43
N GLY A 94 2.30 4.39 -4.11
CA GLY A 94 3.75 4.21 -4.30
C GLY A 94 4.34 5.08 -5.42
N LEU A 95 3.51 5.84 -6.15
CA LEU A 95 3.99 6.73 -7.20
C LEU A 95 4.56 8.02 -6.60
N SER A 96 5.69 8.48 -7.10
CA SER A 96 6.30 9.76 -6.70
C SER A 96 5.42 10.97 -7.01
N ASN A 97 4.57 10.85 -8.03
CA ASN A 97 3.57 11.84 -8.40
C ASN A 97 2.20 11.16 -8.55
N TRP A 98 1.28 11.44 -7.64
CA TRP A 98 -0.07 10.87 -7.67
C TRP A 98 -0.84 11.22 -8.96
N ARG A 99 -0.55 12.36 -9.58
CA ARG A 99 -1.18 12.79 -10.84
C ARG A 99 -0.78 11.93 -12.04
N SER A 100 0.34 11.20 -11.96
CA SER A 100 0.80 10.31 -13.04
C SER A 100 0.05 8.97 -13.10
N GLY A 101 -0.83 8.73 -12.13
CA GLY A 101 -1.64 7.52 -12.04
C GLY A 101 -3.09 7.85 -11.70
N ASN A 102 -3.83 6.82 -11.39
CA ASN A 102 -5.20 6.93 -10.88
C ASN A 102 -5.24 6.25 -9.48
N PRO A 103 -4.63 6.84 -8.42
CA PRO A 103 -4.69 6.26 -7.08
C PRO A 103 -6.14 6.29 -6.57
N ASP A 104 -6.49 5.38 -5.67
CA ASP A 104 -7.82 5.36 -5.09
C ASP A 104 -8.03 6.59 -4.20
N LEU A 105 -9.03 7.39 -4.51
CA LEU A 105 -9.45 8.54 -3.71
C LEU A 105 -10.42 8.06 -2.64
N ILE A 106 -10.04 8.22 -1.38
CA ILE A 106 -10.76 7.71 -0.23
C ILE A 106 -11.26 8.89 0.60
N ALA A 107 -12.54 8.91 0.93
CA ALA A 107 -13.09 9.91 1.84
C ALA A 107 -12.80 9.53 3.30
N PHE A 108 -12.63 10.51 4.18
CA PHE A 108 -12.45 10.25 5.62
C PHE A 108 -13.62 9.47 6.21
N SER A 109 -14.85 9.70 5.70
CA SER A 109 -16.04 8.94 6.11
C SER A 109 -15.96 7.44 5.81
N GLN A 110 -15.08 7.01 4.92
CA GLN A 110 -14.83 5.59 4.59
C GLN A 110 -13.80 4.95 5.54
N VAL A 111 -13.08 5.73 6.36
CA VAL A 111 -12.12 5.19 7.31
C VAL A 111 -12.85 4.55 8.49
N LEU A 112 -12.70 3.25 8.62
CA LEU A 112 -13.28 2.47 9.71
C LEU A 112 -12.38 2.44 10.95
N GLY A 113 -11.07 2.60 10.76
CA GLY A 113 -10.08 2.62 11.83
C GLY A 113 -8.66 2.78 11.29
N VAL A 114 -7.78 3.28 12.14
CA VAL A 114 -6.35 3.38 11.88
C VAL A 114 -5.63 2.69 13.04
N ASN A 115 -4.87 1.65 12.72
CA ASN A 115 -4.00 0.96 13.67
C ASN A 115 -2.56 1.41 13.44
N THR A 116 -1.85 1.66 14.52
CA THR A 116 -0.43 2.01 14.53
C THR A 116 0.35 0.95 15.27
N ASP A 117 1.50 0.56 14.75
CA ASP A 117 2.39 -0.42 15.35
C ASP A 117 3.84 0.01 15.19
N ILE A 118 4.63 -0.12 16.25
CA ILE A 118 6.08 0.10 16.22
C ILE A 118 6.75 -1.25 16.47
N LYS A 119 7.34 -1.80 15.42
CA LYS A 119 8.01 -3.09 15.47
C LYS A 119 9.51 -2.91 15.67
N GLU A 120 10.06 -3.47 16.75
CA GLU A 120 11.49 -3.61 16.94
C GLU A 120 12.01 -4.82 16.17
N ASN A 121 12.98 -4.59 15.28
CA ASN A 121 13.79 -5.63 14.66
C ASN A 121 15.12 -5.69 15.39
N LYS A 122 15.56 -6.89 15.74
CA LYS A 122 16.77 -7.13 16.51
C LYS A 122 17.59 -8.24 15.87
N GLU A 123 18.81 -7.89 15.46
CA GLU A 123 19.74 -8.83 14.85
C GLU A 123 21.00 -8.97 15.69
N GLU A 124 21.43 -10.22 15.95
CA GLU A 124 22.67 -10.47 16.70
C GLU A 124 23.90 -10.16 15.85
N ILE A 125 24.86 -9.47 16.46
CA ILE A 125 26.15 -9.15 15.85
C ILE A 125 27.13 -10.27 16.18
N TYR A 126 27.73 -10.83 15.13
CA TYR A 126 28.77 -11.85 15.24
C TYR A 126 30.14 -11.25 14.88
N TYR A 127 31.20 -11.83 15.42
CA TYR A 127 32.56 -11.56 14.96
C TYR A 127 33.17 -12.82 14.32
N GLU A 128 34.18 -12.64 13.49
CA GLU A 128 34.96 -13.75 12.94
C GLU A 128 36.21 -13.98 13.80
N ASP A 129 36.47 -15.24 14.21
CA ASP A 129 37.70 -15.60 14.88
C ASP A 129 38.86 -15.74 13.88
N SER A 130 40.07 -16.06 14.38
CA SER A 130 41.29 -16.22 13.58
C SER A 130 41.18 -17.33 12.51
N ASP A 131 40.23 -18.24 12.67
CA ASP A 131 40.01 -19.38 11.79
C ASP A 131 38.86 -19.13 10.80
N GLY A 132 38.26 -17.89 10.82
CA GLY A 132 37.16 -17.47 9.94
C GLY A 132 35.78 -17.97 10.39
N ASN A 133 35.64 -18.48 11.61
CA ASN A 133 34.36 -18.94 12.13
C ASN A 133 33.58 -17.76 12.77
N LYS A 134 32.27 -17.67 12.46
CA LYS A 134 31.37 -16.71 13.12
C LYS A 134 31.11 -17.11 14.56
N LYS A 135 31.31 -16.19 15.51
CA LYS A 135 31.07 -16.36 16.94
C LYS A 135 30.30 -15.21 17.53
N SER A 136 29.41 -15.53 18.49
CA SER A 136 28.69 -14.54 19.30
C SER A 136 29.65 -13.84 20.28
N TYR A 137 29.40 -12.55 20.50
CA TYR A 137 30.03 -11.84 21.63
C TYR A 137 29.52 -12.39 22.97
N VAL A 138 30.31 -12.21 24.02
CA VAL A 138 29.91 -12.56 25.40
C VAL A 138 30.07 -11.29 26.28
N PRO A 139 28.94 -10.67 26.70
CA PRO A 139 27.53 -10.99 26.37
C PRO A 139 27.19 -10.72 24.90
N PRO A 140 26.11 -11.32 24.34
CA PRO A 140 25.66 -11.09 22.97
C PRO A 140 25.40 -9.61 22.69
N ARG A 141 25.77 -9.16 21.48
CA ARG A 141 25.54 -7.77 21.02
C ARG A 141 24.52 -7.80 19.90
N TYR A 142 23.71 -6.74 19.79
CA TYR A 142 22.64 -6.65 18.83
C TYR A 142 22.67 -5.29 18.13
N THR A 143 22.28 -5.27 16.86
CA THR A 143 21.74 -4.10 16.20
C THR A 143 20.22 -4.11 16.33
N CYS A 144 19.63 -2.95 16.46
CA CYS A 144 18.19 -2.77 16.47
C CYS A 144 17.79 -1.74 15.42
N ASP A 145 16.62 -1.89 14.85
CA ASP A 145 15.93 -0.85 14.10
C ASP A 145 14.43 -0.92 14.38
N TYR A 146 13.72 0.18 14.13
CA TYR A 146 12.31 0.32 14.46
C TYR A 146 11.50 0.67 13.21
N GLU A 147 10.49 -0.16 12.90
CA GLU A 147 9.51 0.05 11.82
C GLU A 147 8.27 0.74 12.39
N PHE A 148 7.86 1.84 11.75
CA PHE A 148 6.64 2.57 12.11
C PHE A 148 5.54 2.25 11.11
N ASN A 149 4.69 1.30 11.44
CA ASN A 149 3.68 0.73 10.58
C ASN A 149 2.30 1.35 10.84
N ILE A 150 1.55 1.60 9.77
CA ILE A 150 0.17 2.06 9.82
C ILE A 150 -0.67 1.14 8.95
N THR A 151 -1.80 0.70 9.51
CA THR A 151 -2.85 -0.03 8.81
C THR A 151 -4.12 0.78 8.85
N ILE A 152 -4.59 1.22 7.70
CA ILE A 152 -5.83 1.99 7.53
C ILE A 152 -6.91 1.02 7.06
N ARG A 153 -7.95 0.80 7.88
CA ARG A 153 -9.11 0.02 7.49
C ARG A 153 -10.16 0.93 6.87
N VAL A 154 -10.70 0.51 5.74
CA VAL A 154 -11.59 1.33 4.92
C VAL A 154 -12.85 0.56 4.51
N ASP A 155 -13.96 1.27 4.39
CA ASP A 155 -15.18 0.78 3.76
C ASP A 155 -15.08 1.00 2.24
N SER A 156 -14.57 -0.02 1.55
CA SER A 156 -14.47 -0.02 0.09
C SER A 156 -14.93 -1.38 -0.44
N PRO A 157 -15.64 -1.44 -1.58
CA PRO A 157 -16.06 -2.72 -2.16
C PRO A 157 -14.91 -3.51 -2.79
N TRP A 158 -13.68 -2.96 -2.82
CA TRP A 158 -12.55 -3.54 -3.55
C TRP A 158 -11.34 -3.89 -2.70
N PHE A 159 -11.25 -3.34 -1.51
CA PHE A 159 -10.20 -3.59 -0.52
C PHE A 159 -10.65 -3.06 0.83
N ASP A 160 -10.19 -3.64 1.88
CA ASP A 160 -10.56 -3.34 3.27
C ASP A 160 -9.41 -2.74 4.09
N GLU A 161 -8.17 -2.93 3.64
CA GLU A 161 -6.98 -2.47 4.35
C GLU A 161 -5.93 -1.86 3.42
N ILE A 162 -5.24 -0.85 3.93
CA ILE A 162 -4.07 -0.24 3.32
C ILE A 162 -2.95 -0.21 4.35
N GLU A 163 -1.84 -0.88 4.04
CA GLU A 163 -0.66 -0.92 4.89
C GLU A 163 0.45 -0.04 4.32
N LEU A 164 1.13 0.68 5.19
CA LEU A 164 2.34 1.45 4.86
C LEU A 164 3.27 1.52 6.07
N GLU A 165 4.56 1.66 5.80
CA GLU A 165 5.61 1.95 6.77
C GLU A 165 6.10 3.39 6.58
N LEU A 166 6.09 4.21 7.64
CA LEU A 166 6.55 5.60 7.59
C LEU A 166 8.08 5.71 7.62
N SER A 167 8.77 4.76 8.26
CA SER A 167 10.22 4.76 8.44
C SER A 167 10.98 4.10 7.28
N ASP A 168 10.32 3.75 6.19
CA ASP A 168 10.92 3.04 5.06
C ASP A 168 12.17 3.75 4.54
N GLY A 169 13.28 3.00 4.49
CA GLY A 169 14.59 3.49 4.07
C GLY A 169 15.36 4.35 5.09
N ASN A 170 14.78 4.68 6.26
CA ASN A 170 15.44 5.48 7.30
C ASN A 170 14.94 5.13 8.71
N ARG A 171 15.08 3.86 9.11
CA ARG A 171 14.62 3.38 10.41
C ARG A 171 15.54 3.88 11.54
N PRO A 172 14.99 4.38 12.65
CA PRO A 172 15.80 4.71 13.83
C PRO A 172 16.36 3.43 14.47
N ASP A 173 17.57 3.52 15.03
CA ASP A 173 18.28 2.43 15.68
C ASP A 173 18.05 2.37 17.21
N SER A 174 17.36 3.36 17.75
CA SER A 174 17.08 3.45 19.19
C SER A 174 15.82 4.27 19.48
N PRO A 175 15.01 3.89 20.50
CA PRO A 175 13.83 4.65 20.90
C PRO A 175 14.17 6.01 21.57
N TYR A 176 15.43 6.27 21.85
CA TYR A 176 15.88 7.52 22.47
C TYR A 176 16.31 8.59 21.47
N THR A 177 16.29 8.29 20.18
CA THR A 177 16.69 9.24 19.12
C THR A 177 15.59 10.25 18.80
N ASP A 178 15.98 11.43 18.29
CA ASP A 178 15.02 12.41 17.78
C ASP A 178 14.26 11.87 16.59
N LEU A 179 14.90 11.04 15.76
CA LEU A 179 14.30 10.39 14.61
C LEU A 179 13.13 9.48 15.01
N TYR A 180 13.32 8.68 16.09
CA TYR A 180 12.25 7.83 16.63
C TYR A 180 11.03 8.67 17.05
N ARG A 181 11.26 9.74 17.84
CA ARG A 181 10.19 10.64 18.29
C ARG A 181 9.48 11.34 17.14
N GLN A 182 10.21 11.72 16.09
CA GLN A 182 9.61 12.29 14.88
C GLN A 182 8.66 11.31 14.16
N TYR A 183 9.08 10.06 13.99
CA TYR A 183 8.20 9.06 13.37
C TYR A 183 7.00 8.74 14.24
N GLU A 184 7.17 8.59 15.54
CA GLU A 184 6.08 8.37 16.49
C GLU A 184 5.06 9.52 16.42
N GLN A 185 5.51 10.77 16.44
CA GLN A 185 4.65 11.94 16.30
C GLN A 185 3.92 11.96 14.94
N ARG A 186 4.64 11.71 13.85
CA ARG A 186 4.04 11.69 12.50
C ARG A 186 3.01 10.58 12.34
N MET A 187 3.27 9.42 12.94
CA MET A 187 2.36 8.28 12.94
C MET A 187 1.04 8.64 13.64
N HIS A 188 1.11 9.28 14.82
CA HIS A 188 -0.06 9.75 15.55
C HIS A 188 -0.78 10.87 14.80
N GLU A 189 -0.05 11.84 14.24
CA GLU A 189 -0.62 12.93 13.45
C GLU A 189 -1.43 12.40 12.26
N LEU A 190 -0.87 11.44 11.50
CA LEU A 190 -1.58 10.82 10.39
C LEU A 190 -2.85 10.09 10.85
N ALA A 191 -2.75 9.30 11.94
CA ALA A 191 -3.89 8.60 12.51
C ALA A 191 -4.99 9.58 12.95
N ASP A 192 -4.62 10.66 13.63
CA ASP A 192 -5.56 11.68 14.11
C ASP A 192 -6.26 12.41 12.95
N ILE A 193 -5.52 12.75 11.88
CA ILE A 193 -6.11 13.39 10.70
C ILE A 193 -7.13 12.45 10.05
N LEU A 194 -6.78 11.19 9.83
CA LEU A 194 -7.65 10.22 9.15
C LEU A 194 -8.86 9.82 10.00
N MET A 195 -8.73 9.84 11.34
CA MET A 195 -9.80 9.49 12.27
C MET A 195 -10.68 10.68 12.66
N ARG A 196 -10.38 11.89 12.21
CA ARG A 196 -11.24 13.07 12.43
C ARG A 196 -12.57 12.86 11.73
N ARG A 197 -13.40 12.03 12.34
CA ARG A 197 -14.81 11.97 12.02
C ARG A 197 -15.39 13.30 12.43
N ASP A 198 -16.16 13.86 11.52
CA ASP A 198 -16.95 15.07 11.71
C ASP A 198 -17.58 15.08 13.11
N ASN A 199 -17.05 15.91 14.00
CA ASN A 199 -17.71 16.29 15.25
C ASN A 199 -18.77 17.35 14.92
N ARG A 200 -19.67 17.03 13.98
CA ARG A 200 -20.89 17.81 13.73
C ARG A 200 -22.03 17.31 14.58
#